data_bee5275c5ba66456fae9d61f11267f5e
#
_entry.id   bee5275c5ba66456fae9d61f11267f5e
#
_cell.length_a   1.000
_cell.length_b   1.000
_cell.length_c   1.000
_cell.angle_alpha   90.00
_cell.angle_beta   90.00
_cell.angle_gamma   90.00
#
_symmetry.space_group_name_H-M   'P 1'
#
loop_
_entity.id
_entity.type
_entity.pdbx_description
1 polymer ?
#
loop_
_entity_poly.entity_id
_entity_poly.type
_entity_poly.pdbx_seq_one_letter_code
_entity_poly.pdbx_strand_id
1 'polypeptide(L)'
;MPTINYLTRIEFDFDAISGLGAEIERMGLNRPLLVTDRGIADAGILQRALDAAAPSRPVVYDGTTENPTEQSLLECLEIWNAHGCDGVIALGGGSPIDLAKAVALLTSHGGKLEDYNVKTGGSAGIGKVSPQIAIPTAAGTGAEVGRACVMSLLDGSKMVAVNLNMVADLVICDPELTLSLPPRLTAATGIDALSHGVETYCSTWDNPVSYTHLRAHETNQDRVC
;
A
#
# COMPACT_ATOMS: atom_id res chain seq x y z
N MET A 1 -22.21 -1.38 -0.01
CA MET A 1 -20.80 -1.57 0.36
C MET A 1 -20.45 -0.66 1.53
N PRO A 2 -19.93 -1.17 2.67
CA PRO A 2 -19.51 -0.31 3.76
C PRO A 2 -18.28 0.50 3.36
N THR A 3 -18.32 1.81 3.57
CA THR A 3 -17.21 2.74 3.26
C THR A 3 -16.72 3.37 4.54
N ILE A 4 -15.42 3.29 4.78
CA ILE A 4 -14.74 3.86 5.94
C ILE A 4 -13.90 5.05 5.45
N ASN A 5 -14.19 6.25 5.94
CA ASN A 5 -13.41 7.45 5.70
C ASN A 5 -12.57 7.75 6.94
N TYR A 6 -11.29 7.39 6.89
CA TYR A 6 -10.33 7.70 7.94
C TYR A 6 -9.30 8.70 7.39
N LEU A 7 -8.05 8.33 7.23
CA LEU A 7 -7.06 9.15 6.52
C LEU A 7 -7.20 8.99 5.00
N THR A 8 -7.79 7.89 4.56
CA THR A 8 -8.08 7.57 3.17
C THR A 8 -9.47 6.96 3.06
N ARG A 9 -10.03 6.93 1.86
CA ARG A 9 -11.26 6.19 1.56
C ARG A 9 -10.94 4.70 1.48
N ILE A 10 -11.71 3.87 2.19
CA ILE A 10 -11.55 2.41 2.18
C ILE A 10 -12.86 1.77 1.70
N GLU A 11 -12.78 0.99 0.63
CA GLU A 11 -13.82 0.09 0.18
C GLU A 11 -13.54 -1.29 0.77
N PHE A 12 -14.44 -1.80 1.60
CA PHE A 12 -14.25 -3.07 2.29
C PHE A 12 -15.47 -3.96 2.08
N ASP A 13 -15.34 -4.96 1.23
CA ASP A 13 -16.37 -5.97 1.00
C ASP A 13 -15.77 -7.21 0.32
N PHE A 14 -16.52 -8.31 0.28
CA PHE A 14 -16.21 -9.43 -0.61
C PHE A 14 -16.38 -8.97 -2.06
N ASP A 15 -15.48 -9.41 -2.94
CA ASP A 15 -15.42 -9.01 -4.35
C ASP A 15 -15.30 -7.48 -4.56
N ALA A 16 -14.78 -6.76 -3.57
CA ALA A 16 -14.59 -5.31 -3.68
C ALA A 16 -13.71 -4.91 -4.86
N ILE A 17 -12.79 -5.80 -5.27
CA ILE A 17 -11.90 -5.57 -6.43
C ILE A 17 -12.68 -5.36 -7.73
N SER A 18 -13.89 -5.92 -7.87
CA SER A 18 -14.73 -5.74 -9.06
C SER A 18 -15.09 -4.27 -9.35
N GLY A 19 -15.00 -3.41 -8.33
CA GLY A 19 -15.19 -1.97 -8.45
C GLY A 19 -13.99 -1.19 -9.01
N LEU A 20 -12.84 -1.84 -9.23
CA LEU A 20 -11.58 -1.17 -9.58
C LEU A 20 -11.70 -0.27 -10.84
N GLY A 21 -12.35 -0.75 -11.90
CA GLY A 21 -12.52 0.02 -13.14
C GLY A 21 -13.29 1.33 -12.94
N ALA A 22 -14.38 1.27 -12.16
CA ALA A 22 -15.17 2.46 -11.81
C ALA A 22 -14.36 3.47 -10.97
N GLU A 23 -13.50 2.98 -10.08
CA GLU A 23 -12.64 3.82 -9.26
C GLU A 23 -11.50 4.48 -10.07
N ILE A 24 -10.90 3.75 -11.02
CA ILE A 24 -9.92 4.28 -11.96
C ILE A 24 -10.56 5.44 -12.76
N GLU A 25 -11.77 5.25 -13.28
CA GLU A 25 -12.52 6.27 -14.00
C GLU A 25 -12.87 7.46 -13.09
N ARG A 26 -13.37 7.22 -11.88
CA ARG A 26 -13.71 8.26 -10.90
C ARG A 26 -12.49 9.12 -10.51
N MET A 27 -11.30 8.52 -10.44
CA MET A 27 -10.05 9.24 -10.17
C MET A 27 -9.47 9.94 -11.41
N GLY A 28 -10.05 9.73 -12.58
CA GLY A 28 -9.60 10.31 -13.84
C GLY A 28 -8.29 9.74 -14.36
N LEU A 29 -7.96 8.49 -13.97
CA LEU A 29 -6.75 7.81 -14.41
C LEU A 29 -6.96 7.18 -15.78
N ASN A 30 -6.11 7.53 -16.74
CA ASN A 30 -6.19 7.02 -18.10
C ASN A 30 -5.22 5.86 -18.34
N ARG A 31 -4.08 5.90 -17.68
CA ARG A 31 -2.99 4.93 -17.84
C ARG A 31 -2.25 4.68 -16.52
N PRO A 32 -2.90 4.08 -15.54
CA PRO A 32 -2.22 3.78 -14.27
C PRO A 32 -1.14 2.70 -14.43
N LEU A 33 -0.07 2.81 -13.65
CA LEU A 33 0.93 1.75 -13.46
C LEU A 33 0.47 0.83 -12.32
N LEU A 34 0.26 -0.45 -12.62
CA LEU A 34 -0.03 -1.48 -11.62
C LEU A 34 1.28 -2.12 -11.19
N VAL A 35 1.61 -1.94 -9.92
CA VAL A 35 2.81 -2.49 -9.27
C VAL A 35 2.42 -3.71 -8.44
N THR A 36 3.06 -4.84 -8.71
CA THR A 36 2.80 -6.12 -8.03
C THR A 36 4.04 -6.99 -7.96
N ASP A 37 3.91 -8.21 -7.51
CA ASP A 37 4.96 -9.22 -7.49
C ASP A 37 4.52 -10.50 -8.23
N ARG A 38 5.51 -11.35 -8.53
CA ARG A 38 5.26 -12.61 -9.27
C ARG A 38 4.38 -13.59 -8.49
N GLY A 39 4.46 -13.60 -7.16
CA GLY A 39 3.61 -14.46 -6.35
C GLY A 39 2.13 -14.13 -6.52
N ILE A 40 1.80 -12.85 -6.63
CA ILE A 40 0.44 -12.36 -6.90
C ILE A 40 0.01 -12.71 -8.34
N ALA A 41 0.93 -12.62 -9.31
CA ALA A 41 0.66 -13.01 -10.69
C ALA A 41 0.41 -14.53 -10.81
N ASP A 42 1.26 -15.33 -10.19
CA ASP A 42 1.16 -16.80 -10.20
C ASP A 42 -0.10 -17.31 -9.48
N ALA A 43 -0.58 -16.57 -8.46
CA ALA A 43 -1.83 -16.85 -7.75
C ALA A 43 -3.10 -16.49 -8.56
N GLY A 44 -2.94 -15.88 -9.75
CA GLY A 44 -4.06 -15.45 -10.60
C GLY A 44 -4.73 -14.14 -10.14
N ILE A 45 -4.28 -13.54 -9.04
CA ILE A 45 -4.85 -12.30 -8.48
C ILE A 45 -4.59 -11.13 -9.43
N LEU A 46 -3.41 -11.06 -10.07
CA LEU A 46 -3.12 -10.05 -11.07
C LEU A 46 -4.14 -10.07 -12.21
N GLN A 47 -4.46 -11.26 -12.74
CA GLN A 47 -5.43 -11.37 -13.83
C GLN A 47 -6.82 -10.90 -13.38
N ARG A 48 -7.25 -11.28 -12.17
CA ARG A 48 -8.54 -10.80 -11.59
C ARG A 48 -8.56 -9.26 -11.50
N ALA A 49 -7.45 -8.65 -11.09
CA ALA A 49 -7.35 -7.18 -11.01
C ALA A 49 -7.41 -6.52 -12.41
N LEU A 50 -6.74 -7.12 -13.41
CA LEU A 50 -6.76 -6.60 -14.78
C LEU A 50 -8.14 -6.71 -15.41
N ASP A 51 -8.86 -7.80 -15.17
CA ASP A 51 -10.24 -7.98 -15.65
C ASP A 51 -11.18 -6.97 -14.99
N ALA A 52 -11.02 -6.74 -13.69
CA ALA A 52 -11.78 -5.76 -12.92
C ALA A 52 -11.46 -4.30 -13.29
N ALA A 53 -10.26 -4.03 -13.77
CA ALA A 53 -9.85 -2.69 -14.20
C ALA A 53 -10.47 -2.26 -15.53
N ALA A 54 -11.13 -3.17 -16.27
CA ALA A 54 -11.72 -2.84 -17.59
C ALA A 54 -12.76 -1.70 -17.48
N PRO A 55 -12.83 -0.80 -18.48
CA PRO A 55 -12.12 -0.80 -19.76
C PRO A 55 -10.68 -0.25 -19.71
N SER A 56 -10.22 0.23 -18.55
CA SER A 56 -8.82 0.64 -18.37
C SER A 56 -7.88 -0.55 -18.59
N ARG A 57 -6.68 -0.24 -19.07
CA ARG A 57 -5.62 -1.24 -19.25
C ARG A 57 -4.37 -0.75 -18.55
N PRO A 58 -4.24 -1.02 -17.24
CA PRO A 58 -3.04 -0.64 -16.48
C PRO A 58 -1.78 -1.20 -17.14
N VAL A 59 -0.72 -0.42 -17.13
CA VAL A 59 0.63 -0.92 -17.44
C VAL A 59 1.10 -1.72 -16.23
N VAL A 60 1.67 -2.91 -16.42
CA VAL A 60 2.02 -3.81 -15.31
C VAL A 60 3.51 -3.83 -15.08
N TYR A 61 3.90 -3.77 -13.80
CA TYR A 61 5.20 -4.14 -13.28
C TYR A 61 5.04 -5.22 -12.20
N ASP A 62 5.57 -6.42 -12.45
CA ASP A 62 5.48 -7.59 -11.56
C ASP A 62 6.82 -7.99 -10.91
N GLY A 63 7.81 -7.12 -11.03
CA GLY A 63 9.18 -7.36 -10.57
C GLY A 63 9.45 -6.97 -9.11
N THR A 64 8.43 -6.63 -8.31
CA THR A 64 8.64 -6.28 -6.91
C THR A 64 9.24 -7.44 -6.14
N THR A 65 10.33 -7.17 -5.42
CA THR A 65 10.98 -8.16 -4.55
C THR A 65 10.47 -8.06 -3.12
N GLU A 66 10.64 -9.13 -2.34
CA GLU A 66 10.54 -9.04 -0.88
C GLU A 66 11.53 -7.97 -0.39
N ASN A 67 11.08 -7.00 0.40
CA ASN A 67 11.81 -5.77 0.70
C ASN A 67 12.13 -4.96 -0.57
N PRO A 68 11.25 -4.07 -1.01
CA PRO A 68 11.38 -3.38 -2.28
C PRO A 68 12.67 -2.58 -2.37
N THR A 69 13.29 -2.59 -3.54
CA THR A 69 14.61 -2.01 -3.78
C THR A 69 14.54 -0.75 -4.63
N GLU A 70 15.54 0.09 -4.51
CA GLU A 70 15.73 1.24 -5.39
C GLU A 70 15.87 0.81 -6.87
N GLN A 71 16.45 -0.36 -7.14
CA GLN A 71 16.51 -0.92 -8.50
C GLN A 71 15.09 -1.14 -9.06
N SER A 72 14.20 -1.77 -8.31
CA SER A 72 12.79 -1.96 -8.71
C SER A 72 12.07 -0.62 -8.93
N LEU A 73 12.40 0.39 -8.14
CA LEU A 73 11.88 1.74 -8.31
C LEU A 73 12.34 2.37 -9.63
N LEU A 74 13.63 2.26 -9.97
CA LEU A 74 14.16 2.78 -11.23
C LEU A 74 13.49 2.12 -12.44
N GLU A 75 13.28 0.80 -12.40
CA GLU A 75 12.55 0.05 -13.43
C GLU A 75 11.11 0.55 -13.57
N CYS A 76 10.41 0.77 -12.46
CA CYS A 76 9.06 1.36 -12.47
C CYS A 76 9.04 2.77 -13.08
N LEU A 77 10.04 3.61 -12.78
CA LEU A 77 10.13 4.96 -13.33
C LEU A 77 10.42 4.95 -14.84
N GLU A 78 11.22 4.01 -15.33
CA GLU A 78 11.42 3.82 -16.77
C GLU A 78 10.11 3.46 -17.47
N ILE A 79 9.35 2.48 -16.92
CA ILE A 79 8.04 2.08 -17.43
C ILE A 79 7.05 3.25 -17.37
N TRP A 80 7.00 3.97 -16.25
CA TRP A 80 6.15 5.14 -16.08
C TRP A 80 6.38 6.17 -17.19
N ASN A 81 7.63 6.52 -17.43
CA ASN A 81 7.99 7.52 -18.45
C ASN A 81 7.72 7.01 -19.86
N ALA A 82 8.07 5.75 -20.16
CA ALA A 82 7.87 5.15 -21.48
C ALA A 82 6.40 5.08 -21.90
N HIS A 83 5.52 4.86 -20.93
CA HIS A 83 4.09 4.70 -21.17
C HIS A 83 3.26 5.96 -20.86
N GLY A 84 3.85 6.99 -20.24
CA GLY A 84 3.14 8.21 -19.83
C GLY A 84 2.06 7.90 -18.80
N CYS A 85 2.43 7.14 -17.74
CA CYS A 85 1.49 6.79 -16.69
C CYS A 85 1.05 8.02 -15.88
N ASP A 86 -0.14 7.96 -15.28
CA ASP A 86 -0.79 9.10 -14.61
C ASP A 86 -1.26 8.79 -13.17
N GLY A 87 -1.07 7.57 -12.69
CA GLY A 87 -1.36 7.13 -11.33
C GLY A 87 -0.78 5.75 -11.06
N VAL A 88 -0.82 5.30 -9.81
CA VAL A 88 -0.27 4.00 -9.38
C VAL A 88 -1.35 3.15 -8.73
N ILE A 89 -1.39 1.88 -9.11
CA ILE A 89 -2.18 0.84 -8.43
C ILE A 89 -1.20 -0.13 -7.79
N ALA A 90 -1.22 -0.23 -6.47
CA ALA A 90 -0.44 -1.21 -5.71
C ALA A 90 -1.30 -2.46 -5.45
N LEU A 91 -0.88 -3.61 -5.95
CA LEU A 91 -1.58 -4.88 -5.75
C LEU A 91 -0.64 -5.86 -5.05
N GLY A 92 -0.90 -6.19 -3.80
CA GLY A 92 -0.09 -7.15 -3.05
C GLY A 92 0.05 -6.84 -1.57
N GLY A 93 1.10 -7.36 -0.95
CA GLY A 93 1.45 -7.07 0.44
C GLY A 93 2.17 -5.72 0.62
N GLY A 94 2.87 -5.57 1.74
CA GLY A 94 3.60 -4.32 2.05
C GLY A 94 4.63 -3.91 0.99
N SER A 95 5.33 -4.87 0.37
CA SER A 95 6.40 -4.56 -0.60
C SER A 95 5.91 -3.88 -1.88
N PRO A 96 4.89 -4.39 -2.61
CA PRO A 96 4.30 -3.67 -3.73
C PRO A 96 3.70 -2.31 -3.33
N ILE A 97 3.10 -2.20 -2.14
CA ILE A 97 2.51 -0.95 -1.66
C ILE A 97 3.60 0.09 -1.39
N ASP A 98 4.70 -0.29 -0.75
CA ASP A 98 5.82 0.62 -0.48
C ASP A 98 6.51 1.06 -1.77
N LEU A 99 6.72 0.14 -2.72
CA LEU A 99 7.27 0.47 -4.04
C LEU A 99 6.36 1.46 -4.79
N ALA A 100 5.06 1.22 -4.81
CA ALA A 100 4.09 2.10 -5.44
C ALA A 100 4.11 3.51 -4.85
N LYS A 101 4.21 3.64 -3.53
CA LYS A 101 4.37 4.93 -2.85
C LYS A 101 5.65 5.64 -3.24
N ALA A 102 6.77 4.90 -3.35
CA ALA A 102 8.04 5.48 -3.80
C ALA A 102 7.96 5.95 -5.27
N VAL A 103 7.28 5.19 -6.14
CA VAL A 103 6.98 5.62 -7.52
C VAL A 103 6.15 6.90 -7.52
N ALA A 104 5.04 6.93 -6.79
CA ALA A 104 4.18 8.11 -6.70
C ALA A 104 4.92 9.35 -6.18
N LEU A 105 5.85 9.16 -5.24
CA LEU A 105 6.70 10.21 -4.70
C LEU A 105 7.64 10.77 -5.79
N LEU A 106 8.44 9.93 -6.43
CA LEU A 106 9.45 10.41 -7.38
C LEU A 106 8.86 10.91 -8.69
N THR A 107 7.72 10.38 -9.13
CA THR A 107 7.02 10.89 -10.32
C THR A 107 6.44 12.29 -10.11
N SER A 108 6.19 12.69 -8.87
CA SER A 108 5.64 14.01 -8.53
C SER A 108 6.70 15.04 -8.16
N HIS A 109 7.80 14.61 -7.55
CA HIS A 109 8.79 15.52 -6.96
C HIS A 109 10.15 15.44 -7.64
N GLY A 110 10.46 14.33 -8.35
CA GLY A 110 11.77 14.09 -8.92
C GLY A 110 12.85 13.86 -7.86
N GLY A 111 14.11 14.14 -8.20
CA GLY A 111 15.24 13.96 -7.30
C GLY A 111 15.63 12.49 -7.10
N LYS A 112 16.33 12.23 -6.01
CA LYS A 112 16.69 10.88 -5.58
C LYS A 112 15.84 10.46 -4.40
N LEU A 113 15.63 9.16 -4.26
CA LEU A 113 14.87 8.60 -3.15
C LEU A 113 15.45 9.00 -1.77
N GLU A 114 16.78 9.05 -1.67
CA GLU A 114 17.51 9.48 -0.46
C GLU A 114 17.14 10.89 0.01
N ASP A 115 16.80 11.79 -0.92
CA ASP A 115 16.46 13.19 -0.61
C ASP A 115 15.23 13.29 0.31
N TYR A 116 14.40 12.26 0.34
CA TYR A 116 13.16 12.19 1.11
C TYR A 116 13.28 11.38 2.41
N ASN A 117 14.49 11.00 2.81
CA ASN A 117 14.69 10.20 4.02
C ASN A 117 14.26 10.98 5.28
N VAL A 118 13.47 10.34 6.13
CA VAL A 118 13.01 10.92 7.39
C VAL A 118 14.17 11.26 8.34
N LYS A 119 15.24 10.46 8.31
CA LYS A 119 16.42 10.67 9.17
C LYS A 119 17.18 11.96 8.84
N THR A 120 17.12 12.41 7.59
CA THR A 120 17.76 13.66 7.14
C THR A 120 16.80 14.84 7.12
N GLY A 121 15.53 14.62 7.50
CA GLY A 121 14.49 15.64 7.48
C GLY A 121 13.82 15.85 6.11
N GLY A 122 14.24 15.12 5.07
CA GLY A 122 13.73 15.26 3.70
C GLY A 122 12.23 14.97 3.56
N SER A 123 11.71 14.08 4.39
CA SER A 123 10.28 13.75 4.39
C SER A 123 9.35 14.94 4.66
N ALA A 124 9.83 15.99 5.34
CA ALA A 124 9.02 17.18 5.63
C ALA A 124 8.66 17.98 4.37
N GLY A 125 9.48 17.88 3.30
CA GLY A 125 9.27 18.57 2.03
C GLY A 125 8.33 17.85 1.06
N ILE A 126 7.79 16.68 1.42
CA ILE A 126 6.91 15.91 0.54
C ILE A 126 5.54 16.58 0.45
N GLY A 127 5.21 17.10 -0.73
CA GLY A 127 3.90 17.61 -1.10
C GLY A 127 2.97 16.52 -1.61
N LYS A 128 1.90 16.90 -2.34
CA LYS A 128 0.99 15.95 -2.95
C LYS A 128 1.73 15.06 -3.96
N VAL A 129 1.55 13.75 -3.83
CA VAL A 129 2.12 12.74 -4.73
C VAL A 129 1.12 12.35 -5.83
N SER A 130 1.58 11.58 -6.83
CA SER A 130 0.72 11.02 -7.88
C SER A 130 -0.41 10.19 -7.27
N PRO A 131 -1.61 10.17 -7.89
CA PRO A 131 -2.76 9.42 -7.37
C PRO A 131 -2.45 7.95 -7.15
N GLN A 132 -2.96 7.39 -6.05
CA GLN A 132 -2.67 6.02 -5.62
C GLN A 132 -3.92 5.24 -5.24
N ILE A 133 -4.02 4.00 -5.74
CA ILE A 133 -4.97 2.99 -5.27
C ILE A 133 -4.15 1.84 -4.65
N ALA A 134 -4.45 1.45 -3.42
CA ALA A 134 -3.84 0.30 -2.78
C ALA A 134 -4.84 -0.85 -2.65
N ILE A 135 -4.42 -2.05 -3.05
CA ILE A 135 -5.21 -3.29 -3.01
C ILE A 135 -4.40 -4.33 -2.22
N PRO A 136 -4.54 -4.37 -0.88
CA PRO A 136 -3.79 -5.31 -0.06
C PRO A 136 -4.28 -6.76 -0.27
N THR A 137 -3.33 -7.70 -0.32
CA THR A 137 -3.58 -9.14 -0.41
C THR A 137 -3.11 -9.90 0.83
N ALA A 138 -2.71 -9.18 1.86
CA ALA A 138 -2.30 -9.72 3.16
C ALA A 138 -2.75 -8.75 4.26
N ALA A 139 -3.13 -9.29 5.41
CA ALA A 139 -3.48 -8.52 6.60
C ALA A 139 -2.32 -8.59 7.61
N GLY A 140 -1.52 -7.55 7.70
CA GLY A 140 -0.33 -7.49 8.56
C GLY A 140 0.22 -6.09 8.68
N THR A 141 0.97 -5.64 7.68
CA THR A 141 1.74 -4.40 7.72
C THR A 141 0.90 -3.12 7.85
N GLY A 142 -0.35 -3.12 7.37
CA GLY A 142 -1.15 -1.90 7.29
C GLY A 142 -0.56 -0.83 6.34
N ALA A 143 0.33 -1.25 5.42
CA ALA A 143 1.01 -0.33 4.51
C ALA A 143 0.02 0.48 3.67
N GLU A 144 -1.14 -0.09 3.33
CA GLU A 144 -2.20 0.54 2.52
C GLU A 144 -2.79 1.80 3.15
N VAL A 145 -2.84 1.85 4.47
CA VAL A 145 -3.30 3.02 5.23
C VAL A 145 -2.15 3.80 5.88
N GLY A 146 -0.94 3.28 5.77
CA GLY A 146 0.27 3.89 6.31
C GLY A 146 0.75 5.08 5.50
N ARG A 147 1.41 6.01 6.17
CA ARG A 147 2.02 7.23 5.58
C ARG A 147 3.50 7.09 5.27
N ALA A 148 4.04 5.89 5.36
CA ALA A 148 5.44 5.59 5.15
C ALA A 148 5.64 4.69 3.94
N CYS A 149 6.82 4.74 3.34
CA CYS A 149 7.37 3.66 2.53
C CYS A 149 8.79 3.31 3.01
N VAL A 150 9.11 2.02 3.00
CA VAL A 150 10.42 1.50 3.40
C VAL A 150 11.07 0.86 2.19
N MET A 151 12.24 1.37 1.80
CA MET A 151 12.97 0.91 0.60
C MET A 151 14.39 0.51 0.96
N SER A 152 14.95 -0.45 0.25
CA SER A 152 16.37 -0.78 0.30
C SER A 152 17.08 -0.03 -0.82
N LEU A 153 18.06 0.81 -0.47
CA LEU A 153 18.86 1.56 -1.44
C LEU A 153 19.88 0.63 -2.14
N LEU A 154 20.49 1.12 -3.23
CA LEU A 154 21.50 0.37 -3.98
C LEU A 154 22.73 0.01 -3.14
N ASP A 155 23.05 0.78 -2.11
CA ASP A 155 24.13 0.50 -1.16
C ASP A 155 23.75 -0.52 -0.07
N GLY A 156 22.52 -1.04 -0.10
CA GLY A 156 21.97 -1.97 0.88
C GLY A 156 21.42 -1.32 2.14
N SER A 157 21.52 -0.01 2.29
CA SER A 157 20.94 0.68 3.44
C SER A 157 19.39 0.76 3.33
N LYS A 158 18.72 0.91 4.48
CA LYS A 158 17.28 1.11 4.55
C LYS A 158 16.95 2.62 4.57
N MET A 159 16.09 3.03 3.67
CA MET A 159 15.51 4.36 3.60
C MET A 159 14.04 4.31 3.98
N VAL A 160 13.60 5.32 4.71
CA VAL A 160 12.19 5.50 5.10
C VAL A 160 11.78 6.93 4.75
N ALA A 161 10.76 7.07 3.91
CA ALA A 161 10.05 8.32 3.72
C ALA A 161 8.73 8.28 4.48
N VAL A 162 8.36 9.38 5.14
CA VAL A 162 7.15 9.45 5.98
C VAL A 162 6.46 10.80 5.78
N ASN A 163 5.28 10.81 5.17
CA ASN A 163 4.47 12.03 5.07
C ASN A 163 2.99 11.66 4.88
N LEU A 164 2.08 12.49 5.39
CA LEU A 164 0.62 12.28 5.20
C LEU A 164 0.22 12.29 3.72
N ASN A 165 0.94 13.02 2.89
CA ASN A 165 0.69 13.07 1.45
C ASN A 165 1.01 11.76 0.71
N MET A 166 1.63 10.78 1.38
CA MET A 166 1.96 9.46 0.84
C MET A 166 0.89 8.39 1.14
N VAL A 167 -0.15 8.73 1.88
CA VAL A 167 -1.29 7.82 2.10
C VAL A 167 -2.03 7.63 0.79
N ALA A 168 -2.43 6.40 0.47
CA ALA A 168 -3.17 6.11 -0.75
C ALA A 168 -4.52 6.87 -0.78
N ASP A 169 -4.92 7.38 -1.95
CA ASP A 169 -6.20 8.09 -2.10
C ASP A 169 -7.40 7.15 -1.94
N LEU A 170 -7.21 5.87 -2.29
CA LEU A 170 -8.20 4.81 -2.16
C LEU A 170 -7.53 3.50 -1.75
N VAL A 171 -8.18 2.78 -0.84
CA VAL A 171 -7.84 1.40 -0.50
C VAL A 171 -9.02 0.49 -0.85
N ILE A 172 -8.75 -0.61 -1.57
CA ILE A 172 -9.74 -1.64 -1.87
C ILE A 172 -9.36 -2.89 -1.07
N CYS A 173 -10.04 -3.13 0.02
CA CYS A 173 -9.86 -4.30 0.88
C CYS A 173 -10.87 -5.38 0.49
N ASP A 174 -10.42 -6.35 -0.30
CA ASP A 174 -11.19 -7.54 -0.65
C ASP A 174 -10.63 -8.75 0.11
N PRO A 175 -11.35 -9.28 1.11
CA PRO A 175 -10.87 -10.42 1.91
C PRO A 175 -10.57 -11.66 1.07
N GLU A 176 -11.23 -11.85 -0.07
CA GLU A 176 -10.99 -12.99 -0.95
C GLU A 176 -9.58 -13.02 -1.53
N LEU A 177 -8.93 -11.86 -1.70
CA LEU A 177 -7.56 -11.77 -2.22
C LEU A 177 -6.52 -12.30 -1.23
N THR A 178 -6.90 -12.52 0.03
CA THR A 178 -6.01 -13.08 1.05
C THR A 178 -6.03 -14.60 1.10
N LEU A 179 -7.02 -15.26 0.48
CA LEU A 179 -7.25 -16.70 0.62
C LEU A 179 -6.14 -17.57 0.02
N SER A 180 -5.44 -17.08 -0.99
CA SER A 180 -4.32 -17.79 -1.63
C SER A 180 -2.97 -17.56 -0.93
N LEU A 181 -2.93 -16.75 0.15
CA LEU A 181 -1.69 -16.46 0.85
C LEU A 181 -1.11 -17.74 1.48
N PRO A 182 0.15 -18.11 1.20
CA PRO A 182 0.76 -19.31 1.76
C PRO A 182 0.74 -19.29 3.30
N PRO A 183 0.55 -20.46 3.98
CA PRO A 183 0.42 -20.53 5.43
C PRO A 183 1.56 -19.86 6.21
N ARG A 184 2.79 -19.95 5.70
CA ARG A 184 3.95 -19.28 6.31
C ARG A 184 3.80 -17.76 6.30
N LEU A 185 3.35 -17.18 5.17
CA LEU A 185 3.15 -15.76 5.05
C LEU A 185 1.94 -15.31 5.87
N THR A 186 0.86 -16.10 5.89
CA THR A 186 -0.30 -15.84 6.74
C THR A 186 0.09 -15.75 8.22
N ALA A 187 0.94 -16.68 8.70
CA ALA A 187 1.43 -16.65 10.06
C ALA A 187 2.34 -15.43 10.31
N ALA A 188 3.26 -15.13 9.38
CA ALA A 188 4.17 -14.00 9.51
C ALA A 188 3.42 -12.66 9.55
N THR A 189 2.47 -12.44 8.64
CA THR A 189 1.67 -11.21 8.61
C THR A 189 0.72 -11.11 9.82
N GLY A 190 0.17 -12.23 10.30
CA GLY A 190 -0.63 -12.26 11.52
C GLY A 190 0.16 -11.88 12.77
N ILE A 191 1.41 -12.36 12.89
CA ILE A 191 2.32 -11.96 13.99
C ILE A 191 2.72 -10.48 13.85
N ASP A 192 2.95 -10.01 12.63
CA ASP A 192 3.23 -8.61 12.37
C ASP A 192 2.07 -7.70 12.81
N ALA A 193 0.83 -8.04 12.45
CA ALA A 193 -0.37 -7.33 12.92
C ALA A 193 -0.48 -7.33 14.46
N LEU A 194 -0.18 -8.45 15.11
CA LEU A 194 -0.16 -8.54 16.57
C LEU A 194 0.93 -7.63 17.18
N SER A 195 2.14 -7.63 16.59
CA SER A 195 3.24 -6.78 17.06
C SER A 195 2.91 -5.29 16.96
N HIS A 196 2.27 -4.86 15.87
CA HIS A 196 1.78 -3.49 15.71
C HIS A 196 0.76 -3.11 16.79
N GLY A 197 -0.15 -4.03 17.14
CA GLY A 197 -1.10 -3.83 18.25
C GLY A 197 -0.38 -3.65 19.59
N VAL A 198 0.57 -4.51 19.91
CA VAL A 198 1.37 -4.43 21.15
C VAL A 198 2.23 -3.16 21.19
N GLU A 199 2.90 -2.82 20.09
CA GLU A 199 3.70 -1.60 20.01
C GLU A 199 2.85 -0.34 20.23
N THR A 200 1.66 -0.30 19.63
CA THR A 200 0.73 0.82 19.81
C THR A 200 0.24 0.92 21.24
N TYR A 201 -0.04 -0.22 21.89
CA TYR A 201 -0.44 -0.27 23.30
C TYR A 201 0.68 0.20 24.23
N CYS A 202 1.92 -0.17 23.95
CA CYS A 202 3.10 0.22 24.74
C CYS A 202 3.66 1.60 24.39
N SER A 203 3.16 2.22 23.32
CA SER A 203 3.65 3.53 22.85
C SER A 203 3.29 4.63 23.85
N THR A 204 4.22 5.55 24.08
CA THR A 204 3.99 6.77 24.84
C THR A 204 3.38 7.89 23.99
N TRP A 205 3.22 7.68 22.68
CA TRP A 205 2.58 8.63 21.78
C TRP A 205 1.07 8.52 21.91
N ASP A 206 0.44 9.63 22.26
CA ASP A 206 -1.02 9.67 22.35
C ASP A 206 -1.64 9.68 20.95
N ASN A 207 -2.23 8.55 20.58
CA ASN A 207 -3.07 8.43 19.39
C ASN A 207 -4.48 8.01 19.82
N PRO A 208 -5.42 8.97 19.92
CA PRO A 208 -6.77 8.70 20.42
C PRO A 208 -7.50 7.61 19.67
N VAL A 209 -7.26 7.45 18.35
CA VAL A 209 -7.94 6.46 17.52
C VAL A 209 -7.44 5.06 17.86
N SER A 210 -6.11 4.85 17.90
CA SER A 210 -5.52 3.55 18.26
C SER A 210 -5.89 3.14 19.68
N TYR A 211 -5.88 4.08 20.63
CA TYR A 211 -6.26 3.84 22.03
C TYR A 211 -7.73 3.46 22.17
N THR A 212 -8.62 4.12 21.46
CA THR A 212 -10.06 3.84 21.51
C THR A 212 -10.37 2.43 20.98
N HIS A 213 -9.73 2.01 19.89
CA HIS A 213 -9.95 0.69 19.32
C HIS A 213 -9.38 -0.43 20.18
N LEU A 214 -8.19 -0.27 20.74
CA LEU A 214 -7.59 -1.26 21.64
C LEU A 214 -8.38 -1.39 22.95
N ARG A 215 -8.81 -0.29 23.55
CA ARG A 215 -9.65 -0.30 24.76
C ARG A 215 -11.06 -0.79 24.53
N ALA A 216 -11.65 -0.59 23.34
CA ALA A 216 -12.98 -1.10 23.04
C ALA A 216 -13.03 -2.63 23.07
N HIS A 217 -11.91 -3.31 22.79
CA HIS A 217 -11.79 -4.76 22.95
C HIS A 217 -11.70 -5.19 24.42
N GLU A 218 -11.05 -4.42 25.29
CA GLU A 218 -10.97 -4.71 26.74
C GLU A 218 -12.33 -4.57 27.43
N THR A 219 -13.10 -3.53 27.10
CA THR A 219 -14.44 -3.31 27.70
C THR A 219 -15.48 -4.36 27.34
N ASN A 220 -15.27 -5.13 26.27
CA ASN A 220 -16.14 -6.26 25.92
C ASN A 220 -15.78 -7.54 26.68
N GLN A 221 -14.56 -7.71 27.17
CA GLN A 221 -14.16 -8.83 28.01
C GLN A 221 -14.65 -8.67 29.46
N ASP A 222 -14.70 -7.45 29.97
CA ASP A 222 -15.24 -7.13 31.30
C ASP A 222 -16.78 -7.27 31.42
N ARG A 223 -17.49 -7.46 30.30
CA ARG A 223 -18.94 -7.65 30.27
C ARG A 223 -19.39 -9.11 30.24
N VAL A 224 -18.46 -10.06 30.26
CA VAL A 224 -18.70 -11.50 30.19
C VAL A 224 -18.31 -12.23 31.47
N CYS A 225 -17.96 -11.51 32.54
CA CYS A 225 -17.74 -12.04 33.90
C CYS A 225 -18.87 -11.62 34.82
#